data_976c8f18a01e452407dea15391d8cdeb
#
_entry.id   976c8f18a01e452407dea15391d8cdeb
#
_cell.length_a   1.000
_cell.length_b   1.000
_cell.length_c   1.000
_cell.angle_alpha   90.00
_cell.angle_beta   90.00
_cell.angle_gamma   90.00
#
_symmetry.space_group_name_H-M   'P 1'
#
loop_
_entity.id
_entity.type
_entity.pdbx_description
1 polymer ?
#
loop_
_entity_poly.entity_id
_entity_poly.type
_entity_poly.pdbx_seq_one_letter_code
_entity_poly.pdbx_strand_id
1 'polypeptide(L)'
;MKVAVVGAGIAGGYLGRLLEEAGISPDVYEWGDHGTSCGYRSCGWGAPDTTGTLLHHAGLDLDDYLLQPMVTMNFDGLVARTPLYTLDKPRLIRDLRSGLRITQRRFTDREADDYDVVVDATGIARALLPPCMSDLTLPTLQHRISIRSHGGDVPGPGVYGNQIPGLGYIWVFPLGRGQYHIGAGGLVFDRYGEVLEHYFKELSLTYSLTTHCGCSGEIRVASPFYSQPLVSARSRGDGTLQRIIGVGESVGTVSPFTGEGIIYSLECAKILADSWLDEKAYVSRVLSRFGWMKKERETLDYLLSEPGATGPRLRDRWRFYRNARRSGVRLPLIEAFRRIGSLSRWMEGEGEHGA
;
A
#
# COMPACT_ATOMS: atom_id res chain seq x y z
N MET A 1 -9.80 -27.55 14.57
CA MET A 1 -9.99 -26.08 14.41
C MET A 1 -10.13 -25.78 12.93
N LYS A 2 -11.25 -25.22 12.53
CA LYS A 2 -11.51 -24.77 11.15
C LYS A 2 -11.18 -23.29 11.00
N VAL A 3 -10.45 -22.93 9.97
CA VAL A 3 -9.99 -21.56 9.71
C VAL A 3 -10.45 -21.12 8.33
N ALA A 4 -11.03 -19.93 8.24
CA ALA A 4 -11.29 -19.24 6.99
C ALA A 4 -10.37 -18.03 6.84
N VAL A 5 -9.77 -17.82 5.67
CA VAL A 5 -9.08 -16.60 5.27
C VAL A 5 -9.89 -15.94 4.16
N VAL A 6 -10.44 -14.76 4.42
CA VAL A 6 -11.31 -14.03 3.48
C VAL A 6 -10.53 -12.91 2.82
N GLY A 7 -10.30 -13.04 1.53
CA GLY A 7 -9.40 -12.23 0.70
C GLY A 7 -8.08 -12.96 0.44
N ALA A 8 -7.78 -13.25 -0.82
CA ALA A 8 -6.55 -13.92 -1.27
C ALA A 8 -5.58 -12.93 -1.96
N GLY A 9 -5.51 -11.69 -1.49
CA GLY A 9 -4.51 -10.71 -1.88
C GLY A 9 -3.13 -11.01 -1.29
N ILE A 10 -2.26 -9.99 -1.21
CA ILE A 10 -0.91 -10.12 -0.64
C ILE A 10 -0.95 -10.67 0.79
N ALA A 11 -1.73 -10.07 1.69
CA ALA A 11 -1.77 -10.50 3.10
C ALA A 11 -2.40 -11.90 3.25
N GLY A 12 -3.56 -12.13 2.63
CA GLY A 12 -4.29 -13.38 2.81
C GLY A 12 -3.64 -14.57 2.12
N GLY A 13 -3.11 -14.38 0.91
CA GLY A 13 -2.35 -15.43 0.20
C GLY A 13 -1.07 -15.81 0.96
N TYR A 14 -0.34 -14.82 1.44
CA TYR A 14 0.87 -15.06 2.24
C TYR A 14 0.56 -15.73 3.58
N LEU A 15 -0.45 -15.26 4.31
CA LEU A 15 -0.88 -15.90 5.55
C LEU A 15 -1.31 -17.36 5.31
N GLY A 16 -2.10 -17.61 4.25
CA GLY A 16 -2.55 -18.95 3.91
C GLY A 16 -1.38 -19.91 3.76
N ARG A 17 -0.31 -19.51 3.04
CA ARG A 17 0.91 -20.33 2.92
C ARG A 17 1.60 -20.58 4.24
N LEU A 18 1.78 -19.52 5.07
CA LEU A 18 2.42 -19.70 6.38
C LEU A 18 1.62 -20.64 7.30
N LEU A 19 0.30 -20.61 7.21
CA LEU A 19 -0.56 -21.52 7.96
C LEU A 19 -0.43 -22.95 7.45
N GLU A 20 -0.41 -23.16 6.13
CA GLU A 20 -0.19 -24.51 5.55
C GLU A 20 1.16 -25.10 5.99
N GLU A 21 2.23 -24.30 5.98
CA GLU A 21 3.55 -24.72 6.48
C GLU A 21 3.54 -25.07 7.97
N ALA A 22 2.67 -24.41 8.75
CA ALA A 22 2.44 -24.72 10.15
C ALA A 22 1.47 -25.90 10.38
N GLY A 23 1.02 -26.59 9.34
CA GLY A 23 0.09 -27.73 9.41
C GLY A 23 -1.37 -27.33 9.62
N ILE A 24 -1.72 -26.07 9.36
CA ILE A 24 -3.08 -25.55 9.44
C ILE A 24 -3.57 -25.28 8.02
N SER A 25 -4.52 -26.06 7.52
CA SER A 25 -5.07 -25.88 6.17
C SER A 25 -6.30 -24.97 6.17
N PRO A 26 -6.17 -23.69 5.87
CA PRO A 26 -7.30 -22.77 5.84
C PRO A 26 -8.14 -22.96 4.58
N ASP A 27 -9.43 -22.72 4.68
CA ASP A 27 -10.28 -22.44 3.51
C ASP A 27 -10.13 -20.97 3.14
N VAL A 28 -9.68 -20.70 1.92
CA VAL A 28 -9.45 -19.34 1.45
C VAL A 28 -10.59 -18.90 0.54
N TYR A 29 -11.12 -17.71 0.77
CA TYR A 29 -12.19 -17.14 -0.03
C TYR A 29 -11.70 -15.91 -0.78
N GLU A 30 -12.01 -15.82 -2.05
CA GLU A 30 -11.73 -14.66 -2.87
C GLU A 30 -12.96 -14.25 -3.66
N TRP A 31 -13.34 -12.99 -3.56
CA TRP A 31 -14.48 -12.47 -4.28
C TRP A 31 -14.07 -11.43 -5.31
N GLY A 32 -14.49 -11.70 -6.53
CA GLY A 32 -14.28 -10.84 -7.69
C GLY A 32 -13.12 -11.29 -8.55
N ASP A 33 -13.31 -11.11 -9.80
CA ASP A 33 -12.25 -11.09 -10.78
C ASP A 33 -11.56 -9.74 -10.64
N HIS A 34 -10.40 -9.72 -10.01
CA HIS A 34 -9.55 -8.54 -9.95
C HIS A 34 -8.91 -8.23 -11.32
N GLY A 35 -9.48 -8.75 -12.38
CA GLY A 35 -9.15 -8.55 -13.78
C GLY A 35 -9.36 -7.13 -14.25
N THR A 36 -8.83 -6.15 -13.51
CA THR A 36 -8.47 -4.90 -14.16
C THR A 36 -7.36 -5.22 -15.14
N SER A 37 -7.47 -4.71 -16.36
CA SER A 37 -6.45 -4.85 -17.40
C SER A 37 -5.04 -4.45 -16.94
N CYS A 38 -4.91 -3.70 -15.82
CA CYS A 38 -3.67 -3.30 -15.18
C CYS A 38 -3.19 -4.27 -14.07
N GLY A 39 -3.92 -5.36 -13.80
CA GLY A 39 -3.62 -6.30 -12.70
C GLY A 39 -3.78 -5.69 -11.31
N TYR A 40 -4.88 -5.99 -10.63
CA TYR A 40 -5.15 -5.64 -9.24
C TYR A 40 -5.10 -4.16 -8.89
N ARG A 41 -6.19 -3.42 -9.02
CA ARG A 41 -6.40 -2.04 -8.55
C ARG A 41 -5.22 -1.09 -8.77
N SER A 42 -5.40 0.18 -8.60
CA SER A 42 -4.32 1.18 -8.69
C SER A 42 -3.22 0.88 -7.65
N CYS A 43 -2.03 0.51 -8.11
CA CYS A 43 -0.87 0.22 -7.27
C CYS A 43 0.41 0.28 -8.11
N GLY A 44 1.39 1.06 -7.68
CA GLY A 44 2.68 1.19 -8.37
C GLY A 44 3.55 -0.07 -8.40
N TRP A 45 3.21 -1.11 -7.63
CA TRP A 45 3.96 -2.36 -7.47
C TRP A 45 5.35 -2.19 -6.86
N GLY A 46 5.61 -1.04 -6.23
CA GLY A 46 6.88 -0.77 -5.56
C GLY A 46 7.02 -1.56 -4.25
N ALA A 47 8.20 -2.12 -4.01
CA ALA A 47 8.56 -2.75 -2.75
C ALA A 47 10.07 -2.65 -2.50
N PRO A 48 10.53 -2.60 -1.23
CA PRO A 48 11.95 -2.62 -0.90
C PRO A 48 12.53 -4.04 -0.99
N ASP A 49 13.87 -4.12 -1.08
CA ASP A 49 14.62 -5.37 -1.10
C ASP A 49 14.38 -6.28 0.12
N THR A 50 14.10 -5.66 1.28
CA THR A 50 13.76 -6.40 2.51
C THR A 50 12.49 -7.26 2.39
N THR A 51 11.69 -7.07 1.36
CA THR A 51 10.55 -7.93 1.01
C THR A 51 10.98 -9.39 0.79
N GLY A 52 12.21 -9.61 0.26
CA GLY A 52 12.74 -10.95 0.02
C GLY A 52 12.81 -11.83 1.27
N THR A 53 13.18 -11.27 2.42
CA THR A 53 13.20 -12.02 3.68
C THR A 53 11.81 -12.56 4.05
N LEU A 54 10.76 -11.78 3.80
CA LEU A 54 9.38 -12.20 4.08
C LEU A 54 8.93 -13.28 3.08
N LEU A 55 9.20 -13.08 1.80
CA LEU A 55 8.84 -14.05 0.76
C LEU A 55 9.51 -15.40 0.97
N HIS A 56 10.76 -15.40 1.45
CA HIS A 56 11.50 -16.64 1.76
C HIS A 56 10.79 -17.51 2.81
N HIS A 57 10.10 -16.90 3.80
CA HIS A 57 9.27 -17.66 4.76
C HIS A 57 8.07 -18.35 4.11
N ALA A 58 7.67 -17.98 2.91
CA ALA A 58 6.62 -18.63 2.16
C ALA A 58 7.18 -19.50 1.02
N GLY A 59 8.47 -19.84 1.05
CA GLY A 59 9.15 -20.64 0.03
C GLY A 59 9.24 -19.95 -1.33
N LEU A 60 9.24 -18.59 -1.36
CA LEU A 60 9.30 -17.81 -2.59
C LEU A 60 10.59 -16.98 -2.62
N ASP A 61 11.15 -16.83 -3.82
CA ASP A 61 12.32 -15.98 -4.04
C ASP A 61 11.89 -14.63 -4.64
N LEU A 62 12.40 -13.53 -4.08
CA LEU A 62 12.12 -12.19 -4.57
C LEU A 62 12.54 -12.00 -6.04
N ASP A 63 13.65 -12.58 -6.43
CA ASP A 63 14.22 -12.43 -7.78
C ASP A 63 13.28 -12.94 -8.87
N ASP A 64 12.38 -13.88 -8.57
CA ASP A 64 11.37 -14.37 -9.49
C ASP A 64 10.32 -13.31 -9.88
N TYR A 65 10.20 -12.26 -9.09
CA TYR A 65 9.16 -11.21 -9.23
C TYR A 65 9.72 -9.85 -9.59
N LEU A 66 11.05 -9.67 -9.61
CA LEU A 66 11.65 -8.38 -9.93
C LEU A 66 11.39 -7.98 -11.38
N LEU A 67 10.82 -6.79 -11.59
CA LEU A 67 10.65 -6.19 -12.92
C LEU A 67 11.74 -5.16 -13.22
N GLN A 68 11.91 -4.18 -12.32
CA GLN A 68 12.86 -3.10 -12.52
C GLN A 68 13.40 -2.58 -11.18
N PRO A 69 14.73 -2.47 -11.01
CA PRO A 69 15.31 -1.77 -9.87
C PRO A 69 15.09 -0.25 -10.00
N MET A 70 14.76 0.38 -8.87
CA MET A 70 14.64 1.82 -8.73
C MET A 70 15.75 2.32 -7.80
N VAL A 71 17.00 2.20 -8.22
CA VAL A 71 18.20 2.53 -7.41
C VAL A 71 18.24 4.00 -7.00
N THR A 72 17.70 4.85 -7.85
CA THR A 72 17.49 6.28 -7.58
C THR A 72 16.08 6.67 -7.92
N MET A 73 15.48 7.56 -7.14
CA MET A 73 14.16 8.14 -7.40
C MET A 73 14.22 9.66 -7.31
N ASN A 74 13.43 10.31 -8.15
CA ASN A 74 13.24 11.75 -8.12
C ASN A 74 12.06 12.08 -7.20
N PHE A 75 12.27 12.95 -6.21
CA PHE A 75 11.26 13.49 -5.32
C PHE A 75 11.18 14.99 -5.53
N ASP A 76 10.32 15.45 -6.44
CA ASP A 76 10.17 16.87 -6.79
C ASP A 76 11.51 17.58 -7.11
N GLY A 77 12.35 16.94 -7.93
CA GLY A 77 13.69 17.44 -8.30
C GLY A 77 14.82 17.01 -7.36
N LEU A 78 14.52 16.41 -6.21
CA LEU A 78 15.53 15.81 -5.34
C LEU A 78 15.75 14.34 -5.69
N VAL A 79 16.93 14.01 -6.20
CA VAL A 79 17.30 12.63 -6.51
C VAL A 79 17.86 11.95 -5.25
N ALA A 80 17.21 10.86 -4.84
CA ALA A 80 17.63 10.04 -3.69
C ALA A 80 17.96 8.61 -4.11
N ARG A 81 18.89 8.00 -3.41
CA ARG A 81 19.13 6.55 -3.53
C ARG A 81 18.06 5.78 -2.78
N THR A 82 17.53 4.72 -3.40
CA THR A 82 16.51 3.86 -2.84
C THR A 82 16.84 2.39 -3.09
N PRO A 83 16.50 1.47 -2.18
CA PRO A 83 16.58 0.03 -2.38
C PRO A 83 15.24 -0.52 -2.89
N LEU A 84 14.56 0.21 -3.77
CA LEU A 84 13.23 -0.15 -4.24
C LEU A 84 13.29 -0.88 -5.58
N TYR A 85 12.29 -1.71 -5.80
CA TYR A 85 12.03 -2.41 -7.03
C TYR A 85 10.56 -2.32 -7.37
N THR A 86 10.22 -2.41 -8.64
CA THR A 86 8.87 -2.79 -9.04
C THR A 86 8.81 -4.31 -9.18
N LEU A 87 7.71 -4.90 -8.71
CA LEU A 87 7.46 -6.34 -8.70
C LEU A 87 6.36 -6.71 -9.68
N ASP A 88 6.42 -7.92 -10.26
CA ASP A 88 5.26 -8.55 -10.89
C ASP A 88 4.25 -8.98 -9.82
N LYS A 89 3.51 -8.02 -9.29
CA LYS A 89 2.53 -8.24 -8.22
C LYS A 89 1.45 -9.28 -8.62
N PRO A 90 0.90 -9.29 -9.85
CA PRO A 90 -0.03 -10.33 -10.29
C PRO A 90 0.58 -11.74 -10.23
N ARG A 91 1.83 -11.91 -10.68
CA ARG A 91 2.55 -13.18 -10.58
C ARG A 91 2.76 -13.57 -9.12
N LEU A 92 3.23 -12.65 -8.28
CA LEU A 92 3.42 -12.87 -6.85
C LEU A 92 2.13 -13.35 -6.17
N ILE A 93 1.00 -12.67 -6.41
CA ILE A 93 -0.29 -13.06 -5.83
C ILE A 93 -0.72 -14.45 -6.31
N ARG A 94 -0.54 -14.76 -7.60
CA ARG A 94 -0.85 -16.09 -8.14
C ARG A 94 -0.02 -17.17 -7.44
N ASP A 95 1.27 -16.92 -7.24
CA ASP A 95 2.18 -17.91 -6.65
C ASP A 95 1.95 -18.02 -5.13
N LEU A 96 1.60 -16.93 -4.44
CA LEU A 96 1.12 -16.97 -3.04
C LEU A 96 -0.17 -17.81 -2.88
N ARG A 97 -1.02 -17.87 -3.90
CA ARG A 97 -2.25 -18.66 -3.92
C ARG A 97 -2.03 -20.13 -4.29
N SER A 98 -0.89 -20.45 -4.89
CA SER A 98 -0.60 -21.80 -5.36
C SER A 98 -0.62 -22.81 -4.21
N GLY A 99 -1.37 -23.89 -4.38
CA GLY A 99 -1.53 -24.93 -3.35
C GLY A 99 -2.61 -24.65 -2.30
N LEU A 100 -3.13 -23.43 -2.21
CA LEU A 100 -4.23 -23.10 -1.29
C LEU A 100 -5.59 -23.57 -1.83
N ARG A 101 -6.48 -23.97 -0.94
CA ARG A 101 -7.88 -24.28 -1.27
C ARG A 101 -8.67 -22.99 -1.39
N ILE A 102 -8.74 -22.43 -2.61
CA ILE A 102 -9.40 -21.15 -2.87
C ILE A 102 -10.81 -21.38 -3.42
N THR A 103 -11.79 -20.80 -2.74
CA THR A 103 -13.17 -20.73 -3.19
C THR A 103 -13.44 -19.34 -3.79
N GLN A 104 -13.65 -19.31 -5.12
CA GLN A 104 -13.84 -18.05 -5.87
C GLN A 104 -15.30 -17.56 -5.77
N ARG A 105 -15.67 -17.00 -4.63
CA ARG A 105 -16.96 -16.37 -4.38
C ARG A 105 -16.95 -15.51 -3.13
N ARG A 106 -17.99 -14.69 -2.98
CA ARG A 106 -18.19 -13.90 -1.76
C ARG A 106 -18.39 -14.82 -0.55
N PHE A 107 -17.66 -14.55 0.51
CA PHE A 107 -17.86 -15.13 1.83
C PHE A 107 -19.12 -14.54 2.48
N THR A 108 -19.92 -15.37 3.13
CA THR A 108 -21.18 -14.98 3.72
C THR A 108 -21.18 -15.18 5.24
N ASP A 109 -22.07 -14.45 5.93
CA ASP A 109 -22.22 -14.59 7.38
C ASP A 109 -22.64 -16.00 7.82
N ARG A 110 -23.41 -16.73 6.98
CA ARG A 110 -23.79 -18.11 7.28
C ARG A 110 -22.59 -19.05 7.25
N GLU A 111 -21.68 -18.86 6.32
CA GLU A 111 -20.46 -19.68 6.22
C GLU A 111 -19.51 -19.42 7.37
N ALA A 112 -19.51 -18.17 7.85
CA ALA A 112 -18.69 -17.81 8.99
C ALA A 112 -18.97 -18.73 10.20
N ASP A 113 -20.21 -19.17 10.41
CA ASP A 113 -20.58 -20.03 11.55
C ASP A 113 -19.92 -21.43 11.50
N ASP A 114 -19.43 -21.86 10.33
CA ASP A 114 -18.73 -23.14 10.15
C ASP A 114 -17.26 -23.12 10.62
N TYR A 115 -16.72 -21.94 10.96
CA TYR A 115 -15.30 -21.75 11.28
C TYR A 115 -15.06 -21.30 12.72
N ASP A 116 -14.01 -21.82 13.32
CA ASP A 116 -13.56 -21.40 14.67
C ASP A 116 -12.88 -20.04 14.64
N VAL A 117 -12.12 -19.76 13.56
CA VAL A 117 -11.41 -18.51 13.32
C VAL A 117 -11.69 -18.05 11.89
N VAL A 118 -12.04 -16.77 11.74
CA VAL A 118 -12.16 -16.10 10.45
C VAL A 118 -11.15 -14.97 10.37
N VAL A 119 -10.32 -14.96 9.34
CA VAL A 119 -9.34 -13.88 9.11
C VAL A 119 -9.88 -12.92 8.06
N ASP A 120 -10.03 -11.65 8.43
CA ASP A 120 -10.36 -10.56 7.50
C ASP A 120 -9.09 -10.07 6.80
N ALA A 121 -8.84 -10.59 5.60
CA ALA A 121 -7.79 -10.18 4.68
C ALA A 121 -8.35 -9.42 3.46
N THR A 122 -9.55 -8.81 3.60
CA THR A 122 -10.28 -8.18 2.49
C THR A 122 -9.73 -6.81 2.08
N GLY A 123 -8.60 -6.40 2.65
CA GLY A 123 -7.94 -5.15 2.32
C GLY A 123 -8.79 -3.94 2.72
N ILE A 124 -8.90 -2.96 1.83
CA ILE A 124 -9.65 -1.72 2.11
C ILE A 124 -11.12 -1.96 2.48
N ALA A 125 -11.72 -3.04 2.00
CA ALA A 125 -13.12 -3.35 2.30
C ALA A 125 -13.36 -3.62 3.79
N ARG A 126 -12.37 -4.18 4.52
CA ARG A 126 -12.51 -4.50 5.95
C ARG A 126 -13.88 -5.13 6.25
N ALA A 127 -14.23 -6.15 5.45
CA ALA A 127 -15.62 -6.60 5.32
C ALA A 127 -16.18 -7.34 6.55
N LEU A 128 -15.32 -7.82 7.44
CA LEU A 128 -15.72 -8.67 8.56
C LEU A 128 -15.42 -8.06 9.93
N LEU A 129 -14.49 -7.14 10.01
CA LEU A 129 -14.22 -6.39 11.23
C LEU A 129 -15.21 -5.22 11.37
N PRO A 130 -15.48 -4.75 12.60
CA PRO A 130 -16.27 -3.55 12.80
C PRO A 130 -15.73 -2.35 12.03
N PRO A 131 -16.60 -1.41 11.59
CA PRO A 131 -16.18 -0.19 10.92
C PRO A 131 -15.15 0.59 11.74
N CYS A 132 -14.24 1.25 11.06
CA CYS A 132 -13.24 2.10 11.66
C CYS A 132 -13.78 3.54 11.76
N MET A 133 -13.90 4.07 12.97
CA MET A 133 -14.47 5.42 13.19
C MET A 133 -13.58 6.56 12.66
N SER A 134 -12.27 6.32 12.59
CA SER A 134 -11.29 7.31 12.13
C SER A 134 -10.69 6.90 10.78
N ASP A 135 -11.49 6.29 9.92
CA ASP A 135 -11.02 5.85 8.61
C ASP A 135 -10.69 7.04 7.71
N LEU A 136 -9.63 6.89 6.97
CA LEU A 136 -9.22 7.84 5.94
C LEU A 136 -8.77 7.04 4.73
N THR A 137 -9.39 7.31 3.59
CA THR A 137 -9.03 6.70 2.33
C THR A 137 -8.46 7.73 1.37
N LEU A 138 -7.48 7.31 0.58
CA LEU A 138 -6.86 8.09 -0.47
C LEU A 138 -7.28 7.51 -1.81
N PRO A 139 -8.12 8.22 -2.58
CA PRO A 139 -8.48 7.79 -3.92
C PRO A 139 -7.29 7.92 -4.87
N THR A 140 -7.21 7.00 -5.82
CA THR A 140 -6.09 6.88 -6.76
C THR A 140 -6.56 6.55 -8.17
N LEU A 141 -5.83 7.05 -9.15
CA LEU A 141 -5.96 6.72 -10.56
C LEU A 141 -4.59 6.34 -11.12
N GLN A 142 -4.50 5.29 -11.94
CA GLN A 142 -3.24 4.84 -12.53
C GLN A 142 -3.44 4.37 -13.95
N HIS A 143 -2.45 4.62 -14.78
CA HIS A 143 -2.35 4.06 -16.13
C HIS A 143 -1.09 3.20 -16.27
N ARG A 144 -1.19 2.14 -17.05
CA ARG A 144 -0.04 1.41 -17.57
C ARG A 144 0.26 1.95 -18.95
N ILE A 145 1.49 2.44 -19.14
CA ILE A 145 1.89 3.19 -20.34
C ILE A 145 3.21 2.64 -20.86
N SER A 146 3.34 2.51 -22.17
CA SER A 146 4.64 2.38 -22.82
C SER A 146 5.17 3.76 -23.21
N ILE A 147 6.42 4.02 -22.90
CA ILE A 147 7.14 5.25 -23.24
C ILE A 147 8.29 4.91 -24.19
N ARG A 148 8.35 5.59 -25.31
CA ARG A 148 9.46 5.49 -26.26
C ARG A 148 10.11 6.86 -26.45
N SER A 149 11.42 6.91 -26.28
CA SER A 149 12.20 8.12 -26.52
C SER A 149 12.44 8.31 -28.02
N HIS A 150 12.49 9.57 -28.47
CA HIS A 150 12.84 9.95 -29.83
C HIS A 150 14.35 10.12 -30.05
N GLY A 151 15.20 9.70 -29.11
CA GLY A 151 16.67 9.78 -29.22
C GLY A 151 17.38 10.14 -27.93
N GLY A 152 16.76 9.95 -26.78
CA GLY A 152 17.32 10.22 -25.46
C GLY A 152 16.92 9.21 -24.41
N ASP A 153 17.23 9.52 -23.16
CA ASP A 153 16.85 8.70 -22.00
C ASP A 153 15.32 8.72 -21.80
N VAL A 154 14.79 7.64 -21.23
CA VAL A 154 13.41 7.55 -20.79
C VAL A 154 13.24 8.14 -19.37
N PRO A 155 12.01 8.53 -18.95
CA PRO A 155 11.79 9.05 -17.60
C PRO A 155 12.28 8.07 -16.52
N GLY A 156 13.05 8.58 -15.56
CA GLY A 156 13.42 7.83 -14.36
C GLY A 156 12.26 7.66 -13.39
N PRO A 157 12.40 6.76 -12.41
CA PRO A 157 11.38 6.62 -11.36
C PRO A 157 11.27 7.89 -10.53
N GLY A 158 10.04 8.25 -10.14
CA GLY A 158 9.83 9.47 -9.37
C GLY A 158 8.49 9.52 -8.63
N VAL A 159 8.45 10.45 -7.68
CA VAL A 159 7.25 10.85 -6.92
C VAL A 159 7.20 12.38 -6.91
N TYR A 160 6.11 12.96 -7.37
CA TYR A 160 5.96 14.39 -7.60
C TYR A 160 4.73 14.90 -6.83
N GLY A 161 4.97 15.42 -5.63
CA GLY A 161 3.93 15.93 -4.73
C GLY A 161 3.51 17.36 -5.05
N ASN A 162 4.43 18.18 -5.60
CA ASN A 162 4.18 19.58 -5.96
C ASN A 162 3.17 19.75 -7.11
N GLN A 163 2.80 18.69 -7.80
CA GLN A 163 1.85 18.75 -8.91
C GLN A 163 0.40 18.49 -8.49
N ILE A 164 0.18 18.02 -7.26
CA ILE A 164 -1.16 17.76 -6.74
C ILE A 164 -1.40 18.60 -5.48
N PRO A 165 -2.29 19.59 -5.53
CA PRO A 165 -2.70 20.31 -4.33
C PRO A 165 -3.27 19.37 -3.27
N GLY A 166 -3.07 19.68 -2.00
CA GLY A 166 -3.79 19.00 -0.93
C GLY A 166 -3.33 17.59 -0.57
N LEU A 167 -2.04 17.40 -0.33
CA LEU A 167 -1.47 16.13 0.16
C LEU A 167 -1.68 14.95 -0.80
N GLY A 168 -1.30 15.17 -2.03
CA GLY A 168 -1.28 14.14 -3.07
C GLY A 168 0.07 14.04 -3.74
N TYR A 169 0.21 13.08 -4.66
CA TYR A 169 1.38 12.98 -5.52
C TYR A 169 1.11 12.19 -6.79
N ILE A 170 1.93 12.46 -7.83
CA ILE A 170 2.08 11.61 -9.00
C ILE A 170 3.21 10.62 -8.73
N TRP A 171 3.04 9.36 -9.09
CA TRP A 171 4.14 8.38 -9.13
C TRP A 171 4.43 7.95 -10.55
N VAL A 172 5.71 7.72 -10.84
CA VAL A 172 6.24 7.22 -12.10
C VAL A 172 7.12 6.01 -11.78
N PHE A 173 6.62 4.81 -11.98
CA PHE A 173 7.30 3.57 -11.63
C PHE A 173 7.55 2.71 -12.87
N PRO A 174 8.83 2.51 -13.28
CA PRO A 174 9.16 1.70 -14.43
C PRO A 174 8.88 0.21 -14.15
N LEU A 175 8.34 -0.48 -15.16
CA LEU A 175 8.08 -1.93 -15.13
C LEU A 175 9.08 -2.71 -16.01
N GLY A 176 10.09 -2.05 -16.52
CA GLY A 176 11.01 -2.60 -17.51
C GLY A 176 10.48 -2.52 -18.96
N ARG A 177 11.38 -2.67 -19.92
CA ARG A 177 11.08 -2.66 -21.38
C ARG A 177 10.28 -1.44 -21.84
N GLY A 178 10.54 -0.28 -21.26
CA GLY A 178 9.84 0.97 -21.58
C GLY A 178 8.39 1.04 -21.11
N GLN A 179 7.95 0.13 -20.22
CA GLN A 179 6.63 0.17 -19.60
C GLN A 179 6.70 0.82 -18.22
N TYR A 180 5.62 1.52 -17.87
CA TYR A 180 5.49 2.27 -16.63
C TYR A 180 4.10 2.13 -16.04
N HIS A 181 4.04 2.15 -14.72
CA HIS A 181 2.86 2.59 -13.98
C HIS A 181 3.01 4.07 -13.67
N ILE A 182 2.13 4.88 -14.20
CA ILE A 182 2.03 6.31 -13.88
C ILE A 182 0.65 6.55 -13.30
N GLY A 183 0.61 7.10 -12.11
CA GLY A 183 -0.65 7.34 -11.43
C GLY A 183 -0.58 8.54 -10.50
N ALA A 184 -1.74 8.92 -9.97
CA ALA A 184 -1.92 10.03 -9.08
C ALA A 184 -2.94 9.69 -8.00
N GLY A 185 -2.82 10.34 -6.86
CA GLY A 185 -3.80 10.28 -5.79
C GLY A 185 -3.62 11.42 -4.81
N GLY A 186 -4.68 11.79 -4.10
CA GLY A 186 -4.64 12.88 -3.13
C GLY A 186 -5.79 12.82 -2.14
N LEU A 187 -5.56 13.37 -0.95
CA LEU A 187 -6.53 13.33 0.16
C LEU A 187 -7.59 14.44 0.09
N VAL A 188 -7.24 15.60 -0.45
CA VAL A 188 -8.10 16.80 -0.45
C VAL A 188 -8.54 17.17 -1.86
N PHE A 189 -7.78 16.78 -2.85
CA PHE A 189 -7.97 17.16 -4.24
C PHE A 189 -8.62 16.02 -5.03
N ASP A 190 -9.77 16.25 -5.64
CA ASP A 190 -10.55 15.26 -6.40
C ASP A 190 -10.26 15.27 -7.92
N ARG A 191 -9.52 16.29 -8.42
CA ARG A 191 -9.21 16.49 -9.84
C ARG A 191 -7.85 15.91 -10.26
N TYR A 192 -7.33 14.93 -9.53
CA TYR A 192 -6.03 14.30 -9.85
C TYR A 192 -6.01 13.63 -11.23
N GLY A 193 -7.15 13.30 -11.81
CA GLY A 193 -7.27 12.86 -13.20
C GLY A 193 -6.82 13.93 -14.20
N GLU A 194 -7.24 15.18 -14.00
CA GLU A 194 -6.85 16.31 -14.87
C GLU A 194 -5.35 16.62 -14.76
N VAL A 195 -4.82 16.57 -13.53
CA VAL A 195 -3.37 16.71 -13.30
C VAL A 195 -2.60 15.63 -14.03
N LEU A 196 -3.07 14.39 -13.97
CA LEU A 196 -2.45 13.27 -14.66
C LEU A 196 -2.51 13.41 -16.19
N GLU A 197 -3.63 13.90 -16.72
CA GLU A 197 -3.77 14.22 -18.15
C GLU A 197 -2.80 15.34 -18.57
N HIS A 198 -2.64 16.37 -17.74
CA HIS A 198 -1.67 17.45 -17.99
C HIS A 198 -0.25 16.89 -18.00
N TYR A 199 0.11 16.07 -17.02
CA TYR A 199 1.40 15.40 -16.94
C TYR A 199 1.69 14.54 -18.20
N PHE A 200 0.69 13.83 -18.71
CA PHE A 200 0.84 13.07 -19.97
C PHE A 200 1.04 13.96 -21.19
N LYS A 201 0.37 15.11 -21.25
CA LYS A 201 0.60 16.10 -22.33
C LYS A 201 2.03 16.60 -22.31
N GLU A 202 2.57 16.95 -21.13
CA GLU A 202 3.97 17.36 -20.99
C GLU A 202 4.94 16.26 -21.42
N LEU A 203 4.74 15.04 -20.95
CA LEU A 203 5.54 13.89 -21.35
C LEU A 203 5.48 13.66 -22.88
N SER A 204 4.34 13.87 -23.51
CA SER A 204 4.16 13.67 -24.96
C SER A 204 4.93 14.64 -25.82
N LEU A 205 5.41 15.75 -25.29
CA LEU A 205 6.30 16.70 -26.00
C LEU A 205 7.68 16.09 -26.28
N THR A 206 8.11 15.14 -25.42
CA THR A 206 9.44 14.52 -25.53
C THR A 206 9.39 13.05 -25.92
N TYR A 207 8.28 12.38 -25.61
CA TYR A 207 8.15 10.92 -25.75
C TYR A 207 6.90 10.53 -26.53
N SER A 208 6.98 9.38 -27.22
CA SER A 208 5.77 8.71 -27.71
C SER A 208 5.15 7.87 -26.62
N LEU A 209 3.89 8.14 -26.29
CA LEU A 209 3.15 7.44 -25.24
C LEU A 209 2.12 6.49 -25.85
N THR A 210 1.99 5.28 -25.29
CA THR A 210 0.93 4.33 -25.61
C THR A 210 0.30 3.83 -24.29
N THR A 211 -0.94 4.22 -24.05
CA THR A 211 -1.70 3.74 -22.87
C THR A 211 -2.28 2.37 -23.13
N HIS A 212 -2.03 1.42 -22.25
CA HIS A 212 -2.54 0.04 -22.34
C HIS A 212 -3.82 -0.14 -21.54
N CYS A 213 -3.86 0.45 -20.36
CA CYS A 213 -5.01 0.36 -19.45
C CYS A 213 -5.01 1.50 -18.45
N GLY A 214 -6.17 1.73 -17.83
CA GLY A 214 -6.35 2.59 -16.67
C GLY A 214 -7.13 1.88 -15.58
N CYS A 215 -6.83 2.18 -14.34
CA CYS A 215 -7.56 1.68 -13.18
C CYS A 215 -7.60 2.72 -12.06
N SER A 216 -8.69 2.71 -11.32
CA SER A 216 -8.86 3.49 -10.09
C SER A 216 -8.87 2.58 -8.88
N GLY A 217 -8.65 3.15 -7.73
CA GLY A 217 -8.70 2.45 -6.46
C GLY A 217 -8.68 3.42 -5.30
N GLU A 218 -8.74 2.87 -4.12
CA GLU A 218 -8.58 3.60 -2.87
C GLU A 218 -7.54 2.88 -2.02
N ILE A 219 -6.83 3.63 -1.19
CA ILE A 219 -5.87 3.12 -0.22
C ILE A 219 -6.31 3.59 1.16
N ARG A 220 -6.32 2.67 2.13
CA ARG A 220 -6.59 3.02 3.52
C ARG A 220 -5.33 3.58 4.17
N VAL A 221 -5.36 4.86 4.54
CA VAL A 221 -4.25 5.59 5.15
C VAL A 221 -4.47 5.83 6.65
N ALA A 222 -4.93 4.81 7.35
CA ALA A 222 -5.38 4.93 8.75
C ALA A 222 -4.31 4.59 9.80
N SER A 223 -3.45 3.64 9.59
CA SER A 223 -2.58 2.93 10.54
C SER A 223 -3.33 1.93 11.43
N PRO A 224 -2.66 0.89 11.94
CA PRO A 224 -3.30 -0.08 12.81
C PRO A 224 -3.83 0.50 14.12
N PHE A 225 -3.25 1.60 14.60
CA PHE A 225 -3.71 2.26 15.81
C PHE A 225 -5.12 2.85 15.66
N TYR A 226 -5.41 3.46 14.51
CA TYR A 226 -6.73 4.04 14.21
C TYR A 226 -7.70 3.03 13.58
N SER A 227 -7.21 1.83 13.26
CA SER A 227 -8.01 0.73 12.70
C SER A 227 -8.43 -0.31 13.77
N GLN A 228 -8.39 0.05 15.04
CA GLN A 228 -8.88 -0.84 16.09
C GLN A 228 -10.43 -0.94 16.05
N PRO A 229 -10.99 -2.09 16.44
CA PRO A 229 -10.31 -3.29 16.92
C PRO A 229 -9.65 -4.09 15.78
N LEU A 230 -8.45 -4.65 16.03
CA LEU A 230 -7.77 -5.53 15.07
C LEU A 230 -8.29 -6.96 15.15
N VAL A 231 -8.91 -7.29 16.28
CA VAL A 231 -9.54 -8.56 16.59
C VAL A 231 -10.91 -8.27 17.16
N SER A 232 -11.91 -9.01 16.77
CA SER A 232 -13.26 -8.94 17.31
C SER A 232 -13.84 -10.35 17.52
N ALA A 233 -14.96 -10.42 18.21
CA ALA A 233 -15.73 -11.64 18.37
C ALA A 233 -17.16 -11.41 17.89
N ARG A 234 -17.71 -12.43 17.23
CA ARG A 234 -19.11 -12.48 16.80
C ARG A 234 -19.82 -13.63 17.51
N SER A 235 -21.04 -13.43 17.95
CA SER A 235 -21.89 -14.52 18.43
C SER A 235 -22.37 -15.36 17.25
N ARG A 236 -22.23 -16.68 17.35
CA ARG A 236 -22.83 -17.65 16.42
C ARG A 236 -24.29 -17.93 16.79
N GLY A 237 -25.00 -18.58 15.88
CA GLY A 237 -26.38 -19.00 16.13
C GLY A 237 -26.55 -19.97 17.29
N ASP A 238 -25.53 -20.70 17.69
CA ASP A 238 -25.48 -21.61 18.84
C ASP A 238 -25.07 -20.93 20.16
N GLY A 239 -24.83 -19.59 20.13
CA GLY A 239 -24.41 -18.81 21.29
C GLY A 239 -22.90 -18.85 21.59
N THR A 240 -22.11 -19.62 20.85
CA THR A 240 -20.65 -19.60 20.97
C THR A 240 -20.05 -18.35 20.31
N LEU A 241 -18.83 -18.00 20.72
CA LEU A 241 -18.10 -16.86 20.14
C LEU A 241 -17.15 -17.33 19.03
N GLN A 242 -17.29 -16.70 17.88
CA GLN A 242 -16.36 -16.84 16.76
C GLN A 242 -15.34 -15.71 16.80
N ARG A 243 -14.08 -16.03 16.56
CA ARG A 243 -12.98 -15.04 16.47
C ARG A 243 -12.88 -14.48 15.05
N ILE A 244 -12.80 -13.16 14.94
CA ILE A 244 -12.51 -12.46 13.69
C ILE A 244 -11.22 -11.70 13.87
N ILE A 245 -10.22 -11.98 13.05
CA ILE A 245 -8.87 -11.39 13.13
C ILE A 245 -8.58 -10.68 11.82
N GLY A 246 -8.29 -9.37 11.86
CA GLY A 246 -7.90 -8.63 10.67
C GLY A 246 -6.43 -8.78 10.34
N VAL A 247 -6.06 -8.65 9.06
CA VAL A 247 -4.66 -8.71 8.61
C VAL A 247 -4.42 -7.83 7.38
N GLY A 248 -3.26 -7.20 7.31
CA GLY A 248 -2.89 -6.34 6.18
C GLY A 248 -3.66 -5.02 6.17
N GLU A 249 -4.11 -4.58 5.01
CA GLU A 249 -4.79 -3.29 4.87
C GLU A 249 -6.13 -3.22 5.61
N SER A 250 -6.80 -4.35 5.88
CA SER A 250 -8.02 -4.37 6.70
C SER A 250 -7.78 -3.84 8.12
N VAL A 251 -6.55 -3.91 8.60
CA VAL A 251 -6.11 -3.33 9.88
C VAL A 251 -5.18 -2.12 9.67
N GLY A 252 -5.16 -1.54 8.48
CA GLY A 252 -4.47 -0.27 8.21
C GLY A 252 -2.94 -0.36 8.13
N THR A 253 -2.36 -1.50 7.73
CA THR A 253 -0.91 -1.62 7.55
C THR A 253 -0.44 -1.06 6.21
N VAL A 254 -0.77 0.20 5.98
CA VAL A 254 -0.31 1.00 4.84
C VAL A 254 0.28 2.30 5.38
N SER A 255 1.45 2.71 4.88
CA SER A 255 2.04 3.99 5.28
C SER A 255 1.12 5.14 4.89
N PRO A 256 0.68 5.97 5.83
CA PRO A 256 -0.17 7.13 5.55
C PRO A 256 0.43 8.14 4.57
N PHE A 257 1.76 8.23 4.49
CA PHE A 257 2.42 9.19 3.60
C PHE A 257 2.76 8.63 2.23
N THR A 258 3.28 7.39 2.20
CA THR A 258 3.82 6.83 0.95
C THR A 258 2.83 5.94 0.22
N GLY A 259 1.73 5.54 0.86
CA GLY A 259 0.80 4.54 0.34
C GLY A 259 1.43 3.14 0.22
N GLU A 260 2.64 2.94 0.75
CA GLU A 260 3.31 1.65 0.73
C GLU A 260 2.59 0.64 1.61
N GLY A 261 2.16 -0.49 1.05
CA GLY A 261 1.37 -1.48 1.76
C GLY A 261 1.82 -2.93 1.52
N ILE A 262 2.57 -3.22 0.45
CA ILE A 262 2.94 -4.60 0.11
C ILE A 262 3.76 -5.24 1.23
N ILE A 263 4.91 -4.66 1.58
CA ILE A 263 5.78 -5.20 2.62
C ILE A 263 5.09 -5.23 3.98
N TYR A 264 4.34 -4.19 4.34
CA TYR A 264 3.69 -4.11 5.64
C TYR A 264 2.50 -5.08 5.77
N SER A 265 1.86 -5.43 4.66
CA SER A 265 0.85 -6.49 4.62
C SER A 265 1.47 -7.86 4.84
N LEU A 266 2.65 -8.14 4.26
CA LEU A 266 3.41 -9.37 4.51
C LEU A 266 3.89 -9.44 5.97
N GLU A 267 4.47 -8.36 6.50
CA GLU A 267 4.90 -8.28 7.91
C GLU A 267 3.73 -8.53 8.87
N CYS A 268 2.58 -7.90 8.62
CA CYS A 268 1.39 -8.08 9.45
C CYS A 268 0.91 -9.54 9.45
N ALA A 269 0.88 -10.17 8.29
CA ALA A 269 0.52 -11.57 8.15
C ALA A 269 1.54 -12.50 8.85
N LYS A 270 2.84 -12.19 8.75
CA LYS A 270 3.88 -12.93 9.48
C LYS A 270 3.71 -12.79 11.00
N ILE A 271 3.43 -11.58 11.51
CA ILE A 271 3.16 -11.36 12.93
C ILE A 271 1.94 -12.19 13.38
N LEU A 272 0.89 -12.28 12.56
CA LEU A 272 -0.28 -13.09 12.87
C LEU A 272 0.08 -14.59 12.91
N ALA A 273 0.81 -15.10 11.93
CA ALA A 273 1.25 -16.49 11.89
C ALA A 273 2.12 -16.85 13.12
N ASP A 274 3.07 -15.97 13.49
CA ASP A 274 3.95 -16.15 14.65
C ASP A 274 3.25 -16.00 16.01
N SER A 275 2.07 -15.41 16.02
CA SER A 275 1.25 -15.21 17.22
C SER A 275 -0.08 -15.95 17.11
N TRP A 276 -0.12 -17.03 16.32
CA TRP A 276 -1.36 -17.72 16.01
C TRP A 276 -2.10 -18.13 17.29
N LEU A 277 -3.38 -17.73 17.37
CA LEU A 277 -4.27 -17.90 18.51
C LEU A 277 -3.94 -17.08 19.77
N ASP A 278 -2.82 -16.39 19.84
CA ASP A 278 -2.55 -15.41 20.89
C ASP A 278 -2.91 -13.99 20.39
N GLU A 279 -4.19 -13.65 20.52
CA GLU A 279 -4.74 -12.37 20.06
C GLU A 279 -4.06 -11.17 20.75
N LYS A 280 -3.73 -11.31 22.02
CA LYS A 280 -3.06 -10.24 22.80
C LYS A 280 -1.64 -10.00 22.28
N ALA A 281 -0.90 -11.08 22.05
CA ALA A 281 0.45 -10.97 21.44
C ALA A 281 0.36 -10.39 20.02
N TYR A 282 -0.59 -10.85 19.20
CA TYR A 282 -0.80 -10.31 17.86
C TYR A 282 -1.05 -8.80 17.88
N VAL A 283 -2.06 -8.35 18.60
CA VAL A 283 -2.41 -6.93 18.69
C VAL A 283 -1.24 -6.10 19.21
N SER A 284 -0.60 -6.56 20.29
CA SER A 284 0.56 -5.85 20.88
C SER A 284 1.73 -5.72 19.89
N ARG A 285 2.06 -6.81 19.17
CA ARG A 285 3.15 -6.80 18.19
C ARG A 285 2.83 -5.91 16.99
N VAL A 286 1.60 -5.96 16.46
CA VAL A 286 1.18 -5.10 15.34
C VAL A 286 1.23 -3.62 15.75
N LEU A 287 0.65 -3.25 16.88
CA LEU A 287 0.67 -1.86 17.36
C LEU A 287 2.10 -1.37 17.65
N SER A 288 2.96 -2.22 18.18
CA SER A 288 4.37 -1.90 18.41
C SER A 288 5.14 -1.74 17.09
N ARG A 289 5.00 -2.70 16.17
CA ARG A 289 5.72 -2.70 14.88
C ARG A 289 5.35 -1.51 14.00
N PHE A 290 4.08 -1.15 13.97
CA PHE A 290 3.53 -0.07 13.15
C PHE A 290 3.24 1.22 13.93
N GLY A 291 3.76 1.37 15.13
CA GLY A 291 3.57 2.59 15.95
C GLY A 291 4.08 3.89 15.31
N TRP A 292 4.99 3.78 14.34
CA TRP A 292 5.44 4.91 13.55
C TRP A 292 4.37 5.40 12.55
N MET A 293 3.53 4.51 12.02
CA MET A 293 2.41 4.88 11.13
C MET A 293 1.36 5.72 11.88
N LYS A 294 1.16 5.47 13.19
CA LYS A 294 0.34 6.35 14.03
C LYS A 294 0.80 7.80 13.95
N LYS A 295 2.12 8.01 14.04
CA LYS A 295 2.71 9.35 14.02
C LYS A 295 2.63 10.02 12.66
N GLU A 296 2.71 9.25 11.58
CA GLU A 296 2.45 9.76 10.23
C GLU A 296 0.99 10.21 10.12
N ARG A 297 0.05 9.38 10.55
CA ARG A 297 -1.37 9.73 10.53
C ARG A 297 -1.67 10.98 11.38
N GLU A 298 -1.13 11.08 12.59
CA GLU A 298 -1.26 12.28 13.43
C GLU A 298 -0.73 13.55 12.72
N THR A 299 0.32 13.42 11.91
CA THR A 299 0.84 14.54 11.13
C THR A 299 -0.08 14.89 9.96
N LEU A 300 -0.65 13.90 9.28
CA LEU A 300 -1.66 14.13 8.24
C LEU A 300 -2.90 14.83 8.83
N ASP A 301 -3.43 14.33 9.94
CA ASP A 301 -4.59 14.92 10.61
C ASP A 301 -4.33 16.38 10.99
N TYR A 302 -3.13 16.69 11.48
CA TYR A 302 -2.71 18.06 11.76
C TYR A 302 -2.69 18.94 10.51
N LEU A 303 -2.08 18.45 9.43
CA LEU A 303 -2.01 19.20 8.16
C LEU A 303 -3.40 19.43 7.54
N LEU A 304 -4.31 18.45 7.69
CA LEU A 304 -5.67 18.54 7.18
C LEU A 304 -6.57 19.48 8.02
N SER A 305 -6.32 19.57 9.34
CA SER A 305 -7.15 20.36 10.25
C SER A 305 -6.76 21.85 10.31
N GLU A 306 -5.55 22.21 9.86
CA GLU A 306 -5.03 23.57 9.92
C GLU A 306 -4.68 24.10 8.51
N PRO A 307 -5.67 24.53 7.71
CA PRO A 307 -5.43 25.20 6.43
C PRO A 307 -4.62 26.48 6.69
N GLY A 308 -3.44 26.57 6.08
CA GLY A 308 -2.50 27.69 6.32
C GLY A 308 -1.42 27.40 7.37
N ALA A 309 -1.34 26.17 7.90
CA ALA A 309 -0.18 25.76 8.69
C ALA A 309 1.09 25.91 7.85
N THR A 310 2.11 26.62 8.41
CA THR A 310 3.40 26.87 7.76
C THR A 310 4.26 25.62 7.53
N GLY A 311 3.64 24.46 7.51
CA GLY A 311 4.23 23.14 7.26
C GLY A 311 4.39 22.25 8.52
N PRO A 312 4.88 21.04 8.34
CA PRO A 312 5.11 20.10 9.42
C PRO A 312 6.08 20.70 10.46
N ARG A 313 5.79 20.52 11.73
CA ARG A 313 6.66 20.93 12.84
C ARG A 313 8.04 20.25 12.71
N LEU A 314 9.10 20.83 13.27
CA LEU A 314 10.46 20.26 13.21
C LEU A 314 10.52 18.79 13.65
N ARG A 315 9.79 18.42 14.71
CA ARG A 315 9.68 17.04 15.18
C ARG A 315 9.07 16.11 14.14
N ASP A 316 8.13 16.61 13.34
CA ASP A 316 7.42 15.84 12.32
C ASP A 316 8.32 15.68 11.08
N ARG A 317 9.08 16.71 10.70
CA ARG A 317 10.11 16.62 9.66
C ARG A 317 11.15 15.55 10.00
N TRP A 318 11.57 15.48 11.28
CA TRP A 318 12.49 14.44 11.76
C TRP A 318 11.87 13.04 11.68
N ARG A 319 10.58 12.90 12.00
CA ARG A 319 9.84 11.64 11.87
C ARG A 319 9.78 11.18 10.41
N PHE A 320 9.42 12.07 9.48
CA PHE A 320 9.43 11.80 8.05
C PHE A 320 10.80 11.32 7.56
N TYR A 321 11.84 12.04 7.90
CA TYR A 321 13.20 11.67 7.54
C TYR A 321 13.57 10.28 8.06
N ARG A 322 13.25 9.98 9.31
CA ARG A 322 13.50 8.64 9.91
C ARG A 322 12.69 7.55 9.22
N ASN A 323 11.47 7.82 8.84
CA ASN A 323 10.60 6.84 8.18
C ASN A 323 11.07 6.58 6.75
N ALA A 324 11.43 7.61 5.98
CA ALA A 324 12.07 7.45 4.68
C ALA A 324 13.32 6.53 4.78
N ARG A 325 14.15 6.71 5.81
CA ARG A 325 15.30 5.83 6.05
C ARG A 325 14.94 4.40 6.42
N ARG A 326 13.78 4.16 7.02
CA ARG A 326 13.28 2.78 7.28
C ARG A 326 12.94 2.04 6.00
N SER A 327 12.36 2.74 5.04
CA SER A 327 12.14 2.21 3.68
C SER A 327 13.43 2.19 2.84
N GLY A 328 14.59 2.47 3.47
CA GLY A 328 15.89 2.48 2.82
C GLY A 328 16.20 3.72 1.97
N VAL A 329 15.28 4.68 1.89
CA VAL A 329 15.47 5.92 1.12
C VAL A 329 16.54 6.78 1.80
N ARG A 330 17.60 7.11 1.06
CA ARG A 330 18.74 7.91 1.53
C ARG A 330 18.67 9.33 0.97
N LEU A 331 18.04 10.22 1.74
CA LEU A 331 17.97 11.65 1.44
C LEU A 331 19.07 12.41 2.19
N PRO A 332 19.67 13.45 1.60
CA PRO A 332 20.48 14.42 2.33
C PRO A 332 19.61 15.13 3.39
N LEU A 333 20.08 15.17 4.64
CA LEU A 333 19.26 15.65 5.78
C LEU A 333 18.73 17.08 5.58
N ILE A 334 19.59 18.00 5.20
CA ILE A 334 19.22 19.42 5.04
C ILE A 334 18.15 19.59 3.95
N GLU A 335 18.35 18.92 2.82
CA GLU A 335 17.42 18.98 1.69
C GLU A 335 16.08 18.32 2.01
N ALA A 336 16.11 17.17 2.69
CA ALA A 336 14.90 16.52 3.18
C ALA A 336 14.10 17.44 4.12
N PHE A 337 14.77 18.10 5.07
CA PHE A 337 14.10 19.05 5.99
C PHE A 337 13.52 20.26 5.28
N ARG A 338 14.21 20.79 4.26
CA ARG A 338 13.71 21.91 3.44
C ARG A 338 12.46 21.49 2.68
N ARG A 339 12.50 20.37 1.97
CA ARG A 339 11.38 19.85 1.15
C ARG A 339 10.17 19.43 1.99
N ILE A 340 10.39 18.71 3.06
CA ILE A 340 9.29 18.38 4.00
C ILE A 340 8.70 19.66 4.60
N GLY A 341 9.50 20.68 4.82
CA GLY A 341 9.05 21.99 5.32
C GLY A 341 8.15 22.75 4.36
N SER A 342 8.24 22.49 3.06
CA SER A 342 7.40 23.14 2.05
C SER A 342 6.09 22.40 1.75
N LEU A 343 5.81 21.27 2.43
CA LEU A 343 4.55 20.52 2.24
C LEU A 343 3.28 21.36 2.42
N SER A 344 3.33 22.43 3.24
CA SER A 344 2.19 23.34 3.40
C SER A 344 1.88 24.16 2.15
N ARG A 345 2.91 24.54 1.38
CA ARG A 345 2.72 25.25 0.10
C ARG A 345 2.05 24.37 -0.95
N TRP A 346 2.20 23.06 -0.84
CA TRP A 346 1.47 22.12 -1.68
C TRP A 346 -0.04 22.10 -1.39
N MET A 347 -0.44 22.47 -0.16
CA MET A 347 -1.85 22.57 0.21
C MET A 347 -2.54 23.81 -0.37
N GLU A 348 -1.79 24.88 -0.62
CA GLU A 348 -2.31 26.15 -1.12
C GLU A 348 -2.39 26.23 -2.66
N GLY A 349 -1.87 25.22 -3.36
CA GLY A 349 -1.87 25.19 -4.83
C GLY A 349 -0.91 26.19 -5.48
N GLU A 350 -0.07 26.86 -4.70
CA GLU A 350 1.01 27.72 -5.21
C GLU A 350 2.21 26.87 -5.63
N GLY A 351 2.01 26.05 -6.67
CA GLY A 351 3.12 25.52 -7.45
C GLY A 351 3.79 26.71 -8.15
N GLU A 352 5.10 26.86 -7.96
CA GLU A 352 5.90 27.79 -8.75
C GLU A 352 5.72 27.48 -10.25
N HIS A 353 4.71 28.10 -10.87
CA HIS A 353 4.72 28.38 -12.29
C HIS A 353 5.68 29.57 -12.46
N GLY A 354 6.96 29.30 -12.32
CA GLY A 354 8.02 30.27 -12.35
C GLY A 354 9.03 29.96 -13.44
N ALA A 355 8.89 30.75 -14.53
CA ALA A 355 9.87 31.17 -15.53
C ALA A 355 10.90 30.13 -16.03
#